data_8308a0ba0b88525ab8932e789cadf22a
#
_entry.id   8308a0ba0b88525ab8932e789cadf22a
#
_cell.length_a   1.000
_cell.length_b   1.000
_cell.length_c   1.000
_cell.angle_alpha   90.00
_cell.angle_beta   90.00
_cell.angle_gamma   90.00
#
_symmetry.space_group_name_H-M   'P 1'
#
loop_
_entity.id
_entity.type
_entity.pdbx_description
1 polymer ?
#
loop_
_entity_poly.entity_id
_entity_poly.type
_entity_poly.pdbx_seq_one_letter_code
_entity_poly.pdbx_strand_id
1 'polypeptide(L)'
;MKRLLSLQLICLIALFLPCFLPCLTAYSQQKDLKENPQPAQQAEQDDRAEYDEWRGSSLGIRIDTRNDGFFVKKVLPQVSDSPLKVGDKILKIESVDFATMLLPSLAKMLEGTQPETEVVASVLRDGEELTLSLKTYRKELLDIATIVERIQGNQIIKDHLAELDRTEQLATMSERMITAVKNANSPREAYEGINQVIDDIGISHTAFVPRETYLQLTSTNSGEIGLALRRFEIDGKEGYYVVDIKPGSAAYQQAILIGDKIEAINGVEIERSRRLILAGEEQRYEVFGVAAERDESVNFTIKHSSDSPALDTVLTATRTVSLQDSVLSSAEIIETNDREFAYIRLWNLMSVRANIELKKLLADKFANSDALLLDLRGRGGTLSAVLAVEKTIRELDIPVVAITDELTRSAKELLSFRLKKHANVIVIGERTCGAVTAARFTTLPSGNALMFPAQSSEALSRYTEGVILEGNGVEPDKSINFYEPFCNGRDGLLQSAIERAVIETEFDLP
;
A
#
# COMPACT_ATOMS: atom_id res chain seq x y z
N MET A 1 -15.05 -31.45 42.71
CA MET A 1 -13.62 -31.65 42.47
C MET A 1 -13.35 -31.22 41.04
N LYS A 2 -13.06 -29.96 40.78
CA LYS A 2 -11.73 -29.32 40.69
C LYS A 2 -10.82 -30.03 39.71
N ARG A 3 -10.65 -29.45 38.53
CA ARG A 3 -9.47 -28.80 37.90
C ARG A 3 -9.64 -28.79 36.40
N LEU A 4 -9.76 -27.61 35.84
CA LEU A 4 -8.77 -26.83 35.11
C LEU A 4 -8.62 -27.25 33.64
N LEU A 5 -9.34 -26.55 32.79
CA LEU A 5 -9.01 -26.29 31.40
C LEU A 5 -8.41 -24.90 31.34
N SER A 6 -7.15 -24.78 31.01
CA SER A 6 -6.47 -23.55 30.58
C SER A 6 -6.58 -23.47 29.05
N LEU A 7 -7.30 -22.50 28.52
CA LEU A 7 -6.89 -21.28 27.88
C LEU A 7 -5.63 -21.36 27.02
N GLN A 8 -5.84 -21.38 25.72
CA GLN A 8 -5.01 -20.62 24.78
C GLN A 8 -5.92 -20.08 23.68
N LEU A 9 -6.50 -18.92 23.97
CA LEU A 9 -7.08 -18.02 23.00
C LEU A 9 -6.24 -16.76 23.07
N ILE A 10 -5.23 -16.66 22.25
CA ILE A 10 -4.38 -15.48 22.14
C ILE A 10 -4.31 -15.02 20.69
N CYS A 11 -4.78 -13.80 20.58
CA CYS A 11 -4.41 -12.70 19.70
C CYS A 11 -4.96 -12.70 18.29
N LEU A 12 -6.06 -12.04 18.16
CA LEU A 12 -6.30 -11.12 17.07
C LEU A 12 -7.32 -10.06 17.51
N ILE A 13 -6.91 -9.19 18.44
CA ILE A 13 -7.60 -7.92 18.69
C ILE A 13 -6.54 -6.97 19.24
N ALA A 14 -6.03 -6.17 18.38
CA ALA A 14 -5.43 -4.91 18.76
C ALA A 14 -5.90 -3.89 17.73
N LEU A 15 -6.74 -3.02 18.19
CA LEU A 15 -6.99 -1.66 17.80
C LEU A 15 -8.47 -1.36 17.74
N PHE A 16 -8.97 -0.90 18.88
CA PHE A 16 -10.00 0.16 19.00
C PHE A 16 -10.28 0.38 20.47
N LEU A 17 -9.69 1.41 21.03
CA LEU A 17 -10.22 2.05 22.23
C LEU A 17 -10.35 3.55 21.95
N PRO A 18 -11.53 4.12 22.16
CA PRO A 18 -11.73 5.55 22.05
C PRO A 18 -11.41 6.24 23.38
N CYS A 19 -10.60 7.28 23.36
CA CYS A 19 -10.56 8.25 24.47
C CYS A 19 -11.57 9.34 24.18
N PHE A 20 -12.50 9.48 25.09
CA PHE A 20 -13.48 10.55 25.21
C PHE A 20 -12.92 11.76 25.93
N LEU A 21 -13.36 12.95 25.47
CA LEU A 21 -13.71 14.21 26.17
C LEU A 21 -12.66 15.30 26.33
N PRO A 22 -13.13 16.55 26.50
CA PRO A 22 -14.25 17.25 25.85
C PRO A 22 -13.90 18.62 25.23
N CYS A 23 -14.87 19.11 24.49
CA CYS A 23 -15.21 20.48 24.14
C CYS A 23 -14.69 21.61 25.01
N LEU A 24 -14.28 22.72 24.38
CA LEU A 24 -14.74 24.07 24.73
C LEU A 24 -14.39 25.08 23.62
N THR A 25 -15.42 25.47 22.95
CA THR A 25 -15.82 26.83 22.52
C THR A 25 -14.79 27.93 22.36
N ALA A 26 -14.88 28.51 21.22
CA ALA A 26 -15.09 29.93 20.93
C ALA A 26 -13.99 30.64 20.14
N TYR A 27 -14.24 31.21 19.07
CA TYR A 27 -14.57 32.61 18.81
C TYR A 27 -14.22 33.03 17.40
N SER A 28 -15.23 33.51 16.74
CA SER A 28 -15.17 34.20 15.45
C SER A 28 -14.19 35.36 15.45
N GLN A 29 -13.35 35.44 14.44
CA GLN A 29 -12.98 36.73 13.88
C GLN A 29 -12.74 36.53 12.37
N GLN A 30 -13.70 37.05 11.58
CA GLN A 30 -13.48 37.43 10.21
C GLN A 30 -12.37 38.45 10.15
N LYS A 31 -11.34 38.19 9.38
CA LYS A 31 -10.45 39.21 8.86
C LYS A 31 -10.33 39.01 7.37
N ASP A 32 -10.64 40.09 6.66
CA ASP A 32 -10.51 40.27 5.24
C ASP A 32 -9.19 39.72 4.69
N LEU A 33 -9.27 38.67 3.90
CA LEU A 33 -8.15 38.18 3.10
C LEU A 33 -8.21 38.91 1.75
N LYS A 34 -7.31 39.86 1.58
CA LYS A 34 -6.93 40.38 0.26
C LYS A 34 -6.36 39.22 -0.54
N GLU A 35 -6.92 39.01 -1.71
CA GLU A 35 -6.43 38.07 -2.71
C GLU A 35 -4.94 38.35 -3.03
N ASN A 36 -4.09 37.39 -2.73
CA ASN A 36 -2.70 37.37 -3.14
C ASN A 36 -2.56 36.22 -4.19
N PRO A 37 -2.25 36.51 -5.45
CA PRO A 37 -2.31 35.51 -6.52
C PRO A 37 -1.05 34.62 -6.62
N GLN A 38 -0.45 34.17 -5.50
CA GLN A 38 0.77 33.36 -5.53
C GLN A 38 0.79 32.00 -4.78
N PRO A 39 -0.30 31.26 -4.58
CA PRO A 39 -0.15 29.91 -3.98
C PRO A 39 0.35 28.84 -4.96
N ALA A 40 0.04 28.94 -6.25
CA ALA A 40 0.37 27.90 -7.23
C ALA A 40 1.86 27.86 -7.60
N GLN A 41 2.49 29.01 -7.80
CA GLN A 41 3.92 29.05 -8.16
C GLN A 41 4.84 28.66 -6.98
N GLN A 42 4.42 28.91 -5.74
CA GLN A 42 5.21 28.54 -4.56
C GLN A 42 5.07 27.06 -4.27
N ALA A 43 3.88 26.47 -4.46
CA ALA A 43 3.67 25.03 -4.37
C ALA A 43 4.43 24.25 -5.47
N GLU A 44 4.50 24.81 -6.68
CA GLU A 44 5.26 24.24 -7.80
C GLU A 44 6.77 24.27 -7.55
N GLN A 45 7.28 25.30 -6.87
CA GLN A 45 8.69 25.44 -6.52
C GLN A 45 9.09 24.53 -5.35
N ASP A 46 8.20 24.38 -4.36
CA ASP A 46 8.39 23.46 -3.23
C ASP A 46 8.32 22.00 -3.67
N ASP A 47 7.42 21.63 -4.60
CA ASP A 47 7.33 20.26 -5.12
C ASP A 47 8.56 19.86 -5.98
N ARG A 48 9.18 20.80 -6.69
CA ARG A 48 10.40 20.54 -7.48
C ARG A 48 11.64 20.33 -6.64
N ALA A 49 11.79 21.11 -5.56
CA ALA A 49 12.96 21.04 -4.69
C ALA A 49 13.01 19.77 -3.84
N GLU A 50 11.86 19.14 -3.57
CA GLU A 50 11.75 18.08 -2.57
C GLU A 50 11.88 16.66 -3.11
N TYR A 51 11.77 16.44 -4.43
CA TYR A 51 11.78 15.09 -5.02
C TYR A 51 13.16 14.43 -4.98
N ASP A 52 14.21 15.21 -5.25
CA ASP A 52 15.58 14.70 -5.36
C ASP A 52 16.38 14.87 -4.04
N GLU A 53 15.78 15.45 -3.01
CA GLU A 53 16.46 15.69 -1.74
C GLU A 53 16.13 14.64 -0.68
N TRP A 54 17.18 14.15 -0.05
CA TRP A 54 17.08 13.28 1.12
C TRP A 54 16.49 14.06 2.29
N ARG A 55 15.37 13.56 2.85
CA ARG A 55 14.74 14.16 4.03
C ARG A 55 15.14 13.43 5.28
N GLY A 56 15.77 14.17 6.16
CA GLY A 56 16.22 13.68 7.44
C GLY A 56 17.43 12.77 7.31
N SER A 57 18.06 12.60 8.42
CA SER A 57 19.30 11.85 8.56
C SER A 57 19.28 11.00 9.84
N SER A 58 20.36 10.29 10.06
CA SER A 58 20.55 9.41 11.20
C SER A 58 22.00 9.49 11.65
N LEU A 59 22.23 9.20 12.91
CA LEU A 59 23.60 9.04 13.46
C LEU A 59 24.10 7.60 13.36
N GLY A 60 23.32 6.69 12.79
CA GLY A 60 23.70 5.29 12.67
C GLY A 60 23.89 4.54 13.98
N ILE A 61 23.21 4.95 15.03
CA ILE A 61 23.29 4.35 16.36
C ILE A 61 21.92 3.94 16.89
N ARG A 62 21.91 2.99 17.83
CA ARG A 62 20.77 2.75 18.70
C ARG A 62 21.08 3.29 20.09
N ILE A 63 20.13 4.02 20.67
CA ILE A 63 20.23 4.64 21.99
C ILE A 63 19.44 3.79 22.99
N ASP A 64 20.02 3.60 24.17
CA ASP A 64 19.40 3.00 25.35
C ASP A 64 19.11 4.11 26.37
N THR A 65 17.91 4.11 26.94
CA THR A 65 17.52 5.05 27.97
C THR A 65 17.65 4.36 29.33
N ARG A 66 18.48 4.92 30.20
CA ARG A 66 18.67 4.46 31.56
C ARG A 66 18.28 5.54 32.57
N ASN A 67 18.21 5.19 33.84
CA ASN A 67 17.81 6.13 34.90
C ASN A 67 18.68 7.39 34.99
N ASP A 68 19.93 7.29 34.55
CA ASP A 68 20.96 8.33 34.62
C ASP A 68 21.30 8.96 33.27
N GLY A 69 20.57 8.62 32.18
CA GLY A 69 20.74 9.26 30.89
C GLY A 69 20.58 8.36 29.67
N PHE A 70 21.11 8.83 28.55
CA PHE A 70 21.04 8.21 27.24
C PHE A 70 22.41 7.65 26.84
N PHE A 71 22.43 6.38 26.45
CA PHE A 71 23.67 5.66 26.15
C PHE A 71 23.63 5.07 24.74
N VAL A 72 24.79 5.06 24.08
CA VAL A 72 24.96 4.32 22.83
C VAL A 72 24.86 2.83 23.12
N LYS A 73 23.78 2.21 22.69
CA LYS A 73 23.55 0.77 22.82
C LYS A 73 24.23 -0.04 21.72
N LYS A 74 24.24 0.50 20.51
CA LYS A 74 24.83 -0.15 19.34
C LYS A 74 25.22 0.93 18.33
N VAL A 75 26.39 0.79 17.74
CA VAL A 75 26.77 1.44 16.50
C VAL A 75 26.46 0.46 15.38
N LEU A 76 25.78 0.92 14.35
CA LEU A 76 25.35 0.03 13.27
C LEU A 76 26.55 -0.31 12.37
N PRO A 77 26.67 -1.56 11.88
CA PRO A 77 27.77 -1.97 11.02
C PRO A 77 27.92 -1.12 9.75
N GLN A 78 26.81 -0.52 9.28
CA GLN A 78 26.73 0.31 8.09
C GLN A 78 27.47 1.65 8.23
N VAL A 79 27.78 2.05 9.47
CA VAL A 79 28.44 3.31 9.85
C VAL A 79 29.66 3.05 10.74
N SER A 80 30.50 2.12 10.29
CA SER A 80 31.68 1.67 11.04
C SER A 80 32.74 2.76 11.27
N ASP A 81 32.66 3.87 10.56
CA ASP A 81 33.48 5.07 10.68
C ASP A 81 33.02 6.03 11.77
N SER A 82 31.91 5.75 12.43
CA SER A 82 31.40 6.58 13.55
C SER A 82 32.40 6.58 14.72
N PRO A 83 32.79 7.76 15.26
CA PRO A 83 33.65 7.85 16.43
C PRO A 83 32.94 7.50 17.75
N LEU A 84 31.61 7.30 17.73
CA LEU A 84 30.83 6.85 18.88
C LEU A 84 31.13 5.37 19.19
N LYS A 85 31.14 5.05 20.49
CA LYS A 85 31.33 3.68 20.97
C LYS A 85 30.16 3.22 21.82
N VAL A 86 29.90 1.93 21.84
CA VAL A 86 28.93 1.33 22.74
C VAL A 86 29.30 1.64 24.18
N GLY A 87 28.35 2.16 24.94
CA GLY A 87 28.56 2.60 26.33
C GLY A 87 28.76 4.10 26.50
N ASP A 88 29.06 4.86 25.43
CA ASP A 88 29.13 6.32 25.53
C ASP A 88 27.82 6.89 26.09
N LYS A 89 27.89 7.69 27.13
CA LYS A 89 26.74 8.47 27.60
C LYS A 89 26.66 9.76 26.81
N ILE A 90 25.54 9.95 26.12
CA ILE A 90 25.33 11.13 25.29
C ILE A 90 24.90 12.28 26.18
N LEU A 91 25.68 13.37 26.15
CA LEU A 91 25.39 14.59 26.91
C LEU A 91 24.69 15.61 26.05
N LYS A 92 25.17 15.81 24.80
CA LYS A 92 24.66 16.81 23.89
C LYS A 92 24.93 16.38 22.42
N ILE A 93 24.02 16.74 21.53
CA ILE A 93 24.20 16.67 20.06
C ILE A 93 23.67 17.97 19.47
N GLU A 94 24.55 18.79 18.89
CA GLU A 94 24.23 20.13 18.40
C GLU A 94 23.50 20.97 19.47
N SER A 95 22.28 21.41 19.15
CA SER A 95 21.41 22.16 20.06
C SER A 95 20.65 21.28 21.07
N VAL A 96 20.69 19.96 20.93
CA VAL A 96 19.95 19.03 21.79
C VAL A 96 20.78 18.64 23.00
N ASP A 97 20.45 19.21 24.14
CA ASP A 97 21.06 18.91 25.44
C ASP A 97 20.22 17.86 26.17
N PHE A 98 20.79 16.68 26.37
CA PHE A 98 20.11 15.53 26.97
C PHE A 98 19.91 15.64 28.49
N ALA A 99 20.45 16.67 29.14
CA ALA A 99 20.10 16.99 30.51
C ALA A 99 18.71 17.67 30.63
N THR A 100 18.25 18.31 29.53
CA THR A 100 17.01 19.13 29.56
C THR A 100 16.03 18.73 28.47
N MET A 101 16.45 17.97 27.45
CA MET A 101 15.66 17.58 26.29
C MET A 101 15.52 16.06 26.18
N LEU A 102 14.47 15.62 25.48
CA LEU A 102 14.17 14.21 25.28
C LEU A 102 14.56 13.73 23.87
N LEU A 103 14.62 12.43 23.65
CA LEU A 103 14.88 11.80 22.33
C LEU A 103 14.05 12.36 21.18
N PRO A 104 12.76 12.75 21.35
CA PRO A 104 12.00 13.39 20.27
C PRO A 104 12.63 14.67 19.73
N SER A 105 13.35 15.44 20.57
CA SER A 105 14.06 16.64 20.12
C SER A 105 15.22 16.32 19.18
N LEU A 106 15.95 15.22 19.44
CA LEU A 106 16.98 14.70 18.54
C LEU A 106 16.36 14.22 17.22
N ALA A 107 15.26 13.47 17.27
CA ALA A 107 14.57 13.02 16.07
C ALA A 107 14.14 14.19 15.18
N LYS A 108 13.55 15.24 15.79
CA LYS A 108 13.15 16.45 15.06
C LYS A 108 14.34 17.19 14.45
N MET A 109 15.47 17.29 15.16
CA MET A 109 16.69 17.89 14.61
C MET A 109 17.21 17.08 13.41
N LEU A 110 17.27 15.76 13.53
CA LEU A 110 17.73 14.87 12.45
C LEU A 110 16.77 14.86 11.25
N GLU A 111 15.46 15.04 11.44
CA GLU A 111 14.49 15.22 10.36
C GLU A 111 14.78 16.47 9.50
N GLY A 112 15.32 17.53 10.12
CA GLY A 112 15.73 18.75 9.43
C GLY A 112 17.19 18.76 8.93
N THR A 113 17.95 17.67 9.15
CA THR A 113 19.37 17.58 8.79
C THR A 113 19.57 16.69 7.59
N GLN A 114 20.29 17.16 6.58
CA GLN A 114 20.65 16.36 5.41
C GLN A 114 21.65 15.25 5.77
N PRO A 115 21.65 14.09 5.10
CA PRO A 115 22.70 13.11 5.20
C PRO A 115 24.07 13.72 4.82
N GLU A 116 25.15 13.11 5.29
CA GLU A 116 26.53 13.52 5.05
C GLU A 116 26.90 14.87 5.72
N THR A 117 26.03 15.40 6.58
CA THR A 117 26.29 16.62 7.38
C THR A 117 27.12 16.26 8.61
N GLU A 118 28.12 17.08 8.92
CA GLU A 118 28.84 16.99 10.19
C GLU A 118 28.03 17.64 11.31
N VAL A 119 27.93 16.94 12.45
CA VAL A 119 27.29 17.42 13.67
C VAL A 119 28.21 17.16 14.86
N VAL A 120 28.18 18.06 15.85
CA VAL A 120 29.03 17.95 17.03
C VAL A 120 28.28 17.29 18.18
N ALA A 121 28.91 16.30 18.82
CA ALA A 121 28.39 15.64 20.00
C ALA A 121 29.34 15.74 21.20
N SER A 122 28.81 15.96 22.39
CA SER A 122 29.52 15.76 23.65
C SER A 122 29.07 14.46 24.30
N VAL A 123 30.01 13.62 24.63
CA VAL A 123 29.74 12.31 25.26
C VAL A 123 30.65 12.13 26.49
N LEU A 124 30.17 11.35 27.45
CA LEU A 124 30.99 10.90 28.57
C LEU A 124 31.42 9.46 28.28
N ARG A 125 32.72 9.23 28.17
CA ARG A 125 33.38 7.92 27.95
C ARG A 125 34.42 7.67 29.04
N ASP A 126 34.31 6.59 29.77
CA ASP A 126 35.25 6.21 30.83
C ASP A 126 35.52 7.32 31.88
N GLY A 127 34.49 8.16 32.12
CA GLY A 127 34.57 9.29 33.07
C GLY A 127 35.11 10.59 32.49
N GLU A 128 35.54 10.62 31.23
CA GLU A 128 36.04 11.80 30.53
C GLU A 128 35.00 12.33 29.54
N GLU A 129 34.79 13.64 29.52
CA GLU A 129 33.96 14.30 28.53
C GLU A 129 34.73 14.49 27.23
N LEU A 130 34.19 13.99 26.12
CA LEU A 130 34.78 14.08 24.79
C LEU A 130 33.85 14.86 23.88
N THR A 131 34.44 15.73 23.06
CA THR A 131 33.74 16.37 21.93
C THR A 131 34.09 15.62 20.65
N LEU A 132 33.06 15.12 19.95
CA LEU A 132 33.21 14.31 18.74
C LEU A 132 32.53 15.00 17.57
N SER A 133 33.18 15.03 16.40
CA SER A 133 32.52 15.33 15.12
C SER A 133 31.92 14.04 14.61
N LEU A 134 30.60 14.05 14.39
CA LEU A 134 29.83 12.93 13.88
C LEU A 134 29.36 13.27 12.47
N LYS A 135 29.36 12.28 11.61
CA LYS A 135 28.72 12.37 10.31
C LYS A 135 27.29 11.85 10.40
N THR A 136 26.36 12.52 9.75
CA THR A 136 25.00 12.00 9.59
C THR A 136 24.91 11.11 8.37
N TYR A 137 24.00 10.14 8.41
CA TYR A 137 23.82 9.12 7.36
C TYR A 137 22.38 9.09 6.89
N ARG A 138 22.16 8.54 5.70
CA ARG A 138 20.81 8.26 5.19
C ARG A 138 20.06 7.38 6.18
N LYS A 139 18.85 7.81 6.58
CA LYS A 139 18.05 7.09 7.60
C LYS A 139 17.67 5.68 7.17
N GLU A 140 17.59 5.42 5.88
CA GLU A 140 17.30 4.11 5.28
C GLU A 140 18.35 3.06 5.68
N LEU A 141 19.59 3.46 5.95
CA LEU A 141 20.63 2.57 6.46
C LEU A 141 20.29 1.99 7.85
N LEU A 142 19.47 2.69 8.66
CA LEU A 142 18.99 2.16 9.93
C LEU A 142 18.00 1.01 9.71
N ASP A 143 17.20 1.10 8.67
CA ASP A 143 16.16 0.13 8.36
C ASP A 143 16.75 -1.21 7.96
N ILE A 144 17.83 -1.20 7.18
CA ILE A 144 18.46 -2.41 6.63
C ILE A 144 18.78 -3.43 7.72
N ALA A 145 19.35 -2.99 8.85
CA ALA A 145 19.68 -3.92 9.95
C ALA A 145 18.40 -4.60 10.51
N THR A 146 17.29 -3.87 10.59
CA THR A 146 16.02 -4.42 11.07
C THR A 146 15.36 -5.30 10.02
N ILE A 147 15.41 -4.91 8.75
CA ILE A 147 14.90 -5.70 7.63
C ILE A 147 15.60 -7.06 7.60
N VAL A 148 16.93 -7.05 7.59
CA VAL A 148 17.75 -8.27 7.55
C VAL A 148 17.46 -9.16 8.75
N GLU A 149 17.39 -8.60 9.96
CA GLU A 149 17.04 -9.36 11.18
C GLU A 149 15.67 -10.04 11.07
N ARG A 150 14.67 -9.30 10.55
CA ARG A 150 13.31 -9.83 10.39
C ARG A 150 13.21 -10.88 9.32
N ILE A 151 13.82 -10.68 8.17
CA ILE A 151 13.82 -11.63 7.06
C ILE A 151 14.61 -12.89 7.44
N GLN A 152 15.82 -12.75 7.97
CA GLN A 152 16.63 -13.88 8.42
C GLN A 152 16.01 -14.63 9.62
N GLY A 153 15.20 -13.96 10.43
CA GLY A 153 14.46 -14.56 11.53
C GLY A 153 13.17 -15.26 11.12
N ASN A 154 12.70 -15.06 9.88
CA ASN A 154 11.42 -15.59 9.41
C ASN A 154 11.55 -17.02 8.89
N GLN A 155 10.88 -17.98 9.53
CA GLN A 155 10.99 -19.39 9.16
C GLN A 155 10.38 -19.67 7.79
N ILE A 156 9.28 -19.00 7.43
CA ILE A 156 8.61 -19.18 6.12
C ILE A 156 9.56 -18.81 4.97
N ILE A 157 10.28 -17.70 5.12
CA ILE A 157 11.28 -17.27 4.12
C ILE A 157 12.44 -18.28 4.04
N LYS A 158 12.92 -18.77 5.19
CA LYS A 158 13.99 -19.76 5.23
C LYS A 158 13.61 -21.05 4.54
N ASP A 159 12.42 -21.56 4.81
CA ASP A 159 11.91 -22.80 4.23
C ASP A 159 11.75 -22.64 2.73
N HIS A 160 11.17 -21.54 2.27
CA HIS A 160 11.02 -21.21 0.86
C HIS A 160 12.37 -21.14 0.12
N LEU A 161 13.36 -20.43 0.67
CA LEU A 161 14.69 -20.34 0.07
C LEU A 161 15.45 -21.68 0.09
N ALA A 162 15.23 -22.50 1.12
CA ALA A 162 15.82 -23.82 1.19
C ALA A 162 15.25 -24.78 0.12
N GLU A 163 13.94 -24.71 -0.16
CA GLU A 163 13.30 -25.47 -1.23
C GLU A 163 13.83 -25.09 -2.61
N LEU A 164 14.22 -23.82 -2.79
CA LEU A 164 14.81 -23.31 -4.04
C LEU A 164 16.34 -23.43 -4.11
N ASP A 165 17.01 -23.97 -3.09
CA ASP A 165 18.48 -24.02 -2.96
C ASP A 165 19.13 -22.62 -3.06
N ARG A 166 18.52 -21.61 -2.42
CA ARG A 166 18.89 -20.17 -2.54
C ARG A 166 19.18 -19.51 -1.19
N THR A 167 19.53 -20.28 -0.17
CA THR A 167 19.75 -19.78 1.20
C THR A 167 20.93 -18.80 1.32
N GLU A 168 21.90 -18.85 0.40
CA GLU A 168 23.03 -17.92 0.34
C GLU A 168 22.61 -16.47 0.12
N GLN A 169 21.45 -16.22 -0.45
CA GLN A 169 20.92 -14.87 -0.65
C GLN A 169 20.73 -14.13 0.66
N LEU A 170 20.38 -14.82 1.74
CA LEU A 170 20.25 -14.21 3.06
C LEU A 170 21.58 -13.68 3.60
N ALA A 171 22.69 -14.30 3.22
CA ALA A 171 24.03 -13.89 3.69
C ALA A 171 24.47 -12.57 3.04
N THR A 172 24.15 -12.35 1.76
CA THR A 172 24.59 -11.17 0.99
C THR A 172 23.59 -10.01 1.03
N MET A 173 22.36 -10.24 1.51
CA MET A 173 21.26 -9.28 1.49
C MET A 173 21.63 -7.93 2.11
N SER A 174 22.27 -7.93 3.28
CA SER A 174 22.66 -6.69 3.98
C SER A 174 23.59 -5.82 3.15
N GLU A 175 24.63 -6.42 2.56
CA GLU A 175 25.62 -5.70 1.75
C GLU A 175 24.98 -5.15 0.47
N ARG A 176 24.14 -5.92 -0.17
CA ARG A 176 23.44 -5.51 -1.39
C ARG A 176 22.51 -4.31 -1.13
N MET A 177 21.70 -4.36 -0.05
CA MET A 177 20.84 -3.23 0.34
C MET A 177 21.65 -1.99 0.70
N ILE A 178 22.74 -2.12 1.46
CA ILE A 178 23.64 -1.00 1.80
C ILE A 178 24.20 -0.38 0.53
N THR A 179 24.65 -1.19 -0.41
CA THR A 179 25.18 -0.74 -1.70
C THR A 179 24.11 0.01 -2.50
N ALA A 180 22.89 -0.53 -2.57
CA ALA A 180 21.79 0.12 -3.25
C ALA A 180 21.48 1.51 -2.65
N VAL A 181 21.36 1.61 -1.31
CA VAL A 181 21.10 2.89 -0.65
C VAL A 181 22.26 3.88 -0.82
N LYS A 182 23.52 3.44 -0.76
CA LYS A 182 24.68 4.32 -0.91
C LYS A 182 24.82 4.87 -2.33
N ASN A 183 24.48 4.07 -3.34
CA ASN A 183 24.61 4.45 -4.75
C ASN A 183 23.39 5.21 -5.29
N ALA A 184 22.28 5.20 -4.59
CA ALA A 184 21.05 5.87 -5.01
C ALA A 184 21.25 7.39 -5.05
N ASN A 185 20.71 8.04 -6.08
CA ASN A 185 20.72 9.50 -6.21
C ASN A 185 19.51 10.14 -5.53
N SER A 186 18.45 9.35 -5.27
CA SER A 186 17.21 9.81 -4.63
C SER A 186 16.70 8.79 -3.62
N PRO A 187 15.83 9.19 -2.68
CA PRO A 187 15.14 8.26 -1.78
C PRO A 187 14.38 7.17 -2.54
N ARG A 188 13.77 7.51 -3.66
CA ARG A 188 13.04 6.57 -4.50
C ARG A 188 13.95 5.47 -5.04
N GLU A 189 15.09 5.82 -5.64
CA GLU A 189 16.06 4.83 -6.10
C GLU A 189 16.55 3.92 -4.96
N ALA A 190 16.70 4.48 -3.75
CA ALA A 190 17.06 3.68 -2.58
C ALA A 190 15.96 2.68 -2.21
N TYR A 191 14.69 3.08 -2.26
CA TYR A 191 13.54 2.23 -1.96
C TYR A 191 13.40 1.11 -3.01
N GLU A 192 13.51 1.46 -4.28
CA GLU A 192 13.52 0.51 -5.40
C GLU A 192 14.68 -0.49 -5.25
N GLY A 193 15.88 -0.02 -4.93
CA GLY A 193 17.04 -0.87 -4.72
C GLY A 193 16.92 -1.82 -3.52
N ILE A 194 16.29 -1.38 -2.43
CA ILE A 194 15.97 -2.26 -1.28
C ILE A 194 14.97 -3.31 -1.70
N ASN A 195 13.88 -2.92 -2.38
CA ASN A 195 12.85 -3.85 -2.83
C ASN A 195 13.40 -4.85 -3.84
N GLN A 196 14.23 -4.44 -4.78
CA GLN A 196 14.86 -5.37 -5.70
C GLN A 196 15.65 -6.50 -5.00
N VAL A 197 16.33 -6.18 -3.88
CA VAL A 197 17.01 -7.21 -3.07
C VAL A 197 16.00 -8.11 -2.35
N ILE A 198 14.87 -7.57 -1.92
CA ILE A 198 13.79 -8.33 -1.27
C ILE A 198 13.07 -9.23 -2.28
N ASP A 199 12.81 -8.75 -3.49
CA ASP A 199 12.12 -9.49 -4.55
C ASP A 199 12.87 -10.75 -4.99
N ASP A 200 14.19 -10.74 -4.87
CA ASP A 200 15.00 -11.93 -5.13
C ASP A 200 14.65 -13.11 -4.20
N ILE A 201 13.99 -12.88 -3.07
CA ILE A 201 13.47 -13.93 -2.20
C ILE A 201 12.39 -14.75 -2.94
N GLY A 202 11.60 -14.09 -3.79
CA GLY A 202 10.59 -14.73 -4.63
C GLY A 202 9.35 -15.21 -3.87
N ILE A 203 9.05 -14.61 -2.71
CA ILE A 203 7.83 -14.87 -1.93
C ILE A 203 6.99 -13.59 -1.83
N SER A 204 5.71 -13.71 -2.13
CA SER A 204 4.82 -12.56 -2.09
C SER A 204 4.67 -11.94 -0.70
N HIS A 205 4.13 -10.73 -0.66
CA HIS A 205 3.90 -10.00 0.60
C HIS A 205 5.19 -9.80 1.42
N THR A 206 6.32 -9.63 0.73
CA THR A 206 7.60 -9.26 1.33
C THR A 206 8.07 -8.00 0.62
N ALA A 207 8.02 -6.85 1.29
CA ALA A 207 8.36 -5.57 0.66
C ALA A 207 8.79 -4.54 1.71
N PHE A 208 9.71 -3.69 1.33
CA PHE A 208 9.97 -2.43 2.01
C PHE A 208 8.91 -1.40 1.57
N VAL A 209 8.20 -0.83 2.52
CA VAL A 209 7.08 0.08 2.27
C VAL A 209 7.44 1.48 2.76
N PRO A 210 7.55 2.47 1.88
CA PRO A 210 7.79 3.86 2.26
C PRO A 210 6.77 4.36 3.28
N ARG A 211 7.20 5.27 4.15
CA ARG A 211 6.38 5.82 5.23
C ARG A 211 5.06 6.40 4.72
N GLU A 212 5.12 7.13 3.63
CA GLU A 212 3.96 7.78 3.01
C GLU A 212 2.93 6.73 2.58
N THR A 213 3.37 5.68 1.89
CA THR A 213 2.53 4.55 1.50
C THR A 213 1.96 3.82 2.73
N TYR A 214 2.80 3.58 3.75
CA TYR A 214 2.37 2.91 4.97
C TYR A 214 1.33 3.74 5.74
N LEU A 215 1.52 5.06 5.83
CA LEU A 215 0.56 5.96 6.45
C LEU A 215 -0.76 6.02 5.68
N GLN A 216 -0.74 6.01 4.35
CA GLN A 216 -1.96 5.92 3.56
C GLN A 216 -2.75 4.63 3.81
N LEU A 217 -2.04 3.52 4.04
CA LEU A 217 -2.67 2.24 4.35
C LEU A 217 -3.25 2.17 5.76
N THR A 218 -2.68 2.93 6.72
CA THR A 218 -2.95 2.75 8.16
C THR A 218 -3.51 3.98 8.87
N SER A 219 -3.31 5.19 8.33
CA SER A 219 -3.76 6.44 8.95
C SER A 219 -5.19 6.80 8.57
N THR A 220 -5.97 7.27 9.54
CA THR A 220 -7.29 7.84 9.32
C THR A 220 -7.27 9.30 8.87
N ASN A 221 -6.11 9.93 8.89
CA ASN A 221 -5.92 11.36 8.53
C ASN A 221 -5.36 11.57 7.12
N SER A 222 -4.92 10.51 6.44
CA SER A 222 -4.51 10.60 5.03
C SER A 222 -5.70 10.95 4.14
N GLY A 223 -5.44 11.76 3.12
CA GLY A 223 -6.39 12.01 2.05
C GLY A 223 -6.35 10.88 1.01
N GLU A 224 -7.43 10.67 0.31
CA GLU A 224 -7.53 9.68 -0.77
C GLU A 224 -7.97 10.35 -2.07
N ILE A 225 -7.15 10.19 -3.10
CA ILE A 225 -7.50 10.53 -4.49
C ILE A 225 -8.25 9.38 -5.14
N GLY A 226 -7.80 8.15 -4.90
CA GLY A 226 -8.45 6.91 -5.36
C GLY A 226 -8.04 6.45 -6.75
N LEU A 227 -6.88 6.88 -7.24
CA LEU A 227 -6.28 6.42 -8.49
C LEU A 227 -5.29 5.28 -8.24
N ALA A 228 -5.32 4.29 -9.14
CA ALA A 228 -4.23 3.34 -9.32
C ALA A 228 -3.64 3.54 -10.72
N LEU A 229 -2.32 3.68 -10.78
CA LEU A 229 -1.58 3.95 -11.98
C LEU A 229 -0.62 2.79 -12.26
N ARG A 230 -0.36 2.57 -13.54
CA ARG A 230 0.63 1.61 -14.01
C ARG A 230 1.50 2.25 -15.09
N ARG A 231 2.75 1.86 -15.15
CA ARG A 231 3.69 2.30 -16.18
C ARG A 231 3.54 1.43 -17.43
N PHE A 232 3.39 2.06 -18.58
CA PHE A 232 3.37 1.40 -19.88
C PHE A 232 4.34 2.10 -20.83
N GLU A 233 4.93 1.34 -21.73
CA GLU A 233 5.72 1.86 -22.84
C GLU A 233 4.87 1.86 -24.11
N ILE A 234 4.69 3.03 -24.74
CA ILE A 234 3.99 3.19 -26.00
C ILE A 234 4.91 3.95 -26.95
N ASP A 235 5.17 3.40 -28.12
CA ASP A 235 6.05 3.99 -29.14
C ASP A 235 7.44 4.38 -28.58
N GLY A 236 8.01 3.54 -27.71
CA GLY A 236 9.30 3.75 -27.08
C GLY A 236 9.32 4.84 -26.00
N LYS A 237 8.16 5.28 -25.53
CA LYS A 237 8.03 6.26 -24.43
C LYS A 237 7.26 5.64 -23.26
N GLU A 238 7.88 5.71 -22.11
CA GLU A 238 7.19 5.34 -20.85
C GLU A 238 6.16 6.40 -20.45
N GLY A 239 5.10 5.98 -19.79
CA GLY A 239 4.08 6.85 -19.24
C GLY A 239 3.25 6.15 -18.16
N TYR A 240 2.61 6.94 -17.33
CA TYR A 240 1.74 6.45 -16.24
C TYR A 240 0.29 6.58 -16.64
N TYR A 241 -0.41 5.46 -16.63
CA TYR A 241 -1.80 5.38 -17.08
C TYR A 241 -2.70 4.90 -15.94
N VAL A 242 -3.89 5.45 -15.90
CA VAL A 242 -4.93 5.06 -14.94
C VAL A 242 -5.41 3.65 -15.30
N VAL A 243 -5.17 2.70 -14.42
CA VAL A 243 -5.62 1.31 -14.58
C VAL A 243 -6.81 1.00 -13.69
N ASP A 244 -7.02 1.80 -12.65
CA ASP A 244 -8.12 1.57 -11.72
C ASP A 244 -8.50 2.84 -10.97
N ILE A 245 -9.81 2.95 -10.65
CA ILE A 245 -10.38 4.06 -9.89
C ILE A 245 -11.25 3.49 -8.78
N LYS A 246 -10.91 3.82 -7.53
CA LYS A 246 -11.64 3.33 -6.37
C LYS A 246 -13.05 3.90 -6.30
N PRO A 247 -14.11 3.07 -6.25
CA PRO A 247 -15.49 3.55 -6.13
C PRO A 247 -15.69 4.46 -4.92
N GLY A 248 -16.36 5.59 -5.13
CA GLY A 248 -16.66 6.59 -4.11
C GLY A 248 -15.53 7.55 -3.79
N SER A 249 -14.35 7.41 -4.40
CA SER A 249 -13.21 8.31 -4.21
C SER A 249 -13.37 9.65 -4.95
N ALA A 250 -12.44 10.58 -4.70
CA ALA A 250 -12.40 11.85 -5.41
C ALA A 250 -12.28 11.67 -6.93
N ALA A 251 -11.42 10.77 -7.39
CA ALA A 251 -11.25 10.48 -8.80
C ALA A 251 -12.50 9.86 -9.43
N TYR A 252 -13.23 9.01 -8.70
CA TYR A 252 -14.45 8.37 -9.18
C TYR A 252 -15.59 9.38 -9.47
N GLN A 253 -15.57 10.52 -8.79
CA GLN A 253 -16.58 11.58 -8.94
C GLN A 253 -16.23 12.62 -10.01
N GLN A 254 -15.08 12.48 -10.65
CA GLN A 254 -14.53 13.44 -11.60
C GLN A 254 -14.30 12.84 -13.00
N ALA A 255 -13.84 13.66 -13.92
CA ALA A 255 -13.66 13.29 -15.32
C ALA A 255 -12.36 12.54 -15.63
N ILE A 256 -11.70 11.91 -14.65
CA ILE A 256 -10.56 11.03 -14.92
C ILE A 256 -11.09 9.65 -15.28
N LEU A 257 -10.58 9.08 -16.34
CA LEU A 257 -11.04 7.81 -16.90
C LEU A 257 -9.97 6.73 -16.84
N ILE A 258 -10.38 5.48 -16.80
CA ILE A 258 -9.46 4.35 -17.04
C ILE A 258 -8.83 4.53 -18.43
N GLY A 259 -7.51 4.33 -18.52
CA GLY A 259 -6.72 4.52 -19.72
C GLY A 259 -6.14 5.94 -19.88
N ASP A 260 -6.54 6.91 -19.07
CA ASP A 260 -5.96 8.24 -19.12
C ASP A 260 -4.48 8.22 -18.76
N LYS A 261 -3.68 9.01 -19.50
CA LYS A 261 -2.29 9.27 -19.14
C LYS A 261 -2.21 10.43 -18.16
N ILE A 262 -1.50 10.24 -17.08
CA ILE A 262 -1.13 11.32 -16.15
C ILE A 262 0.25 11.83 -16.56
N GLU A 263 0.36 13.10 -16.95
CA GLU A 263 1.62 13.72 -17.36
C GLU A 263 2.30 14.47 -16.21
N ALA A 264 1.50 15.15 -15.37
CA ALA A 264 2.04 15.91 -14.25
C ALA A 264 1.08 15.92 -13.06
N ILE A 265 1.64 16.14 -11.87
CA ILE A 265 0.91 16.37 -10.61
C ILE A 265 1.40 17.69 -10.03
N ASN A 266 0.50 18.66 -9.79
CA ASN A 266 0.82 20.02 -9.35
C ASN A 266 1.88 20.72 -10.25
N GLY A 267 1.82 20.49 -11.56
CA GLY A 267 2.76 21.06 -12.52
C GLY A 267 4.14 20.39 -12.56
N VAL A 268 4.38 19.35 -11.73
CA VAL A 268 5.60 18.54 -11.73
C VAL A 268 5.39 17.30 -12.58
N GLU A 269 6.30 17.01 -13.52
CA GLU A 269 6.28 15.77 -14.30
C GLU A 269 6.09 14.57 -13.37
N ILE A 270 5.23 13.62 -13.77
CA ILE A 270 4.80 12.55 -12.88
C ILE A 270 5.96 11.71 -12.34
N GLU A 271 6.97 11.41 -13.16
CA GLU A 271 8.16 10.65 -12.79
C GLU A 271 8.96 11.34 -11.67
N ARG A 272 8.85 12.66 -11.59
CA ARG A 272 9.55 13.51 -10.63
C ARG A 272 8.67 13.94 -9.46
N SER A 273 7.40 13.59 -9.48
CA SER A 273 6.47 13.98 -8.43
C SER A 273 6.63 13.09 -7.20
N ARG A 274 6.91 13.71 -6.05
CA ARG A 274 6.90 13.02 -4.74
C ARG A 274 5.54 12.44 -4.36
N ARG A 275 4.49 12.91 -5.02
CA ARG A 275 3.13 12.42 -4.78
C ARG A 275 2.87 11.09 -5.45
N LEU A 276 3.67 10.72 -6.45
CA LEU A 276 3.63 9.40 -7.03
C LEU A 276 4.29 8.41 -6.05
N ILE A 277 3.48 7.58 -5.42
CA ILE A 277 3.95 6.61 -4.45
C ILE A 277 3.75 5.20 -4.98
N LEU A 278 4.70 4.32 -4.68
CA LEU A 278 4.53 2.90 -4.92
C LEU A 278 3.42 2.37 -3.99
N ALA A 279 2.27 2.04 -4.57
CA ALA A 279 1.10 1.57 -3.85
C ALA A 279 1.10 0.06 -3.63
N GLY A 280 1.91 -0.68 -4.39
CA GLY A 280 2.13 -2.11 -4.28
C GLY A 280 3.07 -2.58 -5.38
N GLU A 281 3.91 -3.53 -5.06
CA GLU A 281 4.62 -4.34 -6.01
C GLU A 281 3.85 -5.63 -6.21
N GLU A 282 3.50 -5.89 -7.44
CA GLU A 282 2.99 -7.17 -7.86
C GLU A 282 4.14 -7.91 -8.55
N GLN A 283 4.16 -9.22 -8.52
CA GLN A 283 5.28 -10.01 -9.08
C GLN A 283 5.58 -9.71 -10.56
N ARG A 284 4.67 -9.02 -11.26
CA ARG A 284 4.78 -8.74 -12.70
C ARG A 284 4.85 -7.25 -13.04
N TYR A 285 4.41 -6.36 -12.16
CA TYR A 285 4.38 -4.93 -12.42
C TYR A 285 4.16 -4.12 -11.15
N GLU A 286 4.59 -2.88 -11.20
CA GLU A 286 4.41 -1.90 -10.14
C GLU A 286 3.05 -1.20 -10.27
N VAL A 287 2.39 -0.98 -9.15
CA VAL A 287 1.17 -0.17 -9.07
C VAL A 287 1.47 1.08 -8.25
N PHE A 288 1.18 2.21 -8.82
CA PHE A 288 1.39 3.50 -8.18
C PHE A 288 0.06 4.11 -7.73
N GLY A 289 0.12 4.86 -6.66
CA GLY A 289 -0.95 5.73 -6.18
C GLY A 289 -0.49 7.16 -6.09
N VAL A 290 -1.39 8.05 -5.69
CA VAL A 290 -1.08 9.46 -5.46
C VAL A 290 -1.29 9.82 -4.01
N ALA A 291 -0.23 10.28 -3.35
CA ALA A 291 -0.27 10.76 -1.98
C ALA A 291 -0.92 12.15 -1.92
N ALA A 292 -1.81 12.33 -0.97
CA ALA A 292 -2.40 13.62 -0.65
C ALA A 292 -2.76 13.70 0.83
N GLU A 293 -2.81 14.89 1.38
CA GLU A 293 -3.39 15.14 2.67
C GLU A 293 -4.92 15.25 2.56
N ARG A 294 -5.61 15.04 3.64
CA ARG A 294 -7.06 15.19 3.66
C ARG A 294 -7.46 16.63 3.36
N ASP A 295 -8.48 16.79 2.53
CA ASP A 295 -9.03 18.07 2.07
C ASP A 295 -8.03 18.90 1.22
N GLU A 296 -6.91 18.29 0.81
CA GLU A 296 -5.93 18.90 -0.11
C GLU A 296 -6.43 18.84 -1.55
N SER A 297 -6.28 19.94 -2.29
CA SER A 297 -6.52 20.00 -3.72
C SER A 297 -5.25 19.68 -4.48
N VAL A 298 -5.31 18.69 -5.35
CA VAL A 298 -4.20 18.22 -6.19
C VAL A 298 -4.58 18.47 -7.66
N ASN A 299 -3.71 19.15 -8.40
CA ASN A 299 -3.90 19.38 -9.83
C ASN A 299 -3.23 18.28 -10.64
N PHE A 300 -3.96 17.68 -11.58
CA PHE A 300 -3.49 16.66 -12.50
C PHE A 300 -3.50 17.20 -13.92
N THR A 301 -2.40 17.06 -14.63
CA THR A 301 -2.34 17.26 -16.07
C THR A 301 -2.54 15.90 -16.73
N ILE A 302 -3.66 15.71 -17.42
CA ILE A 302 -4.11 14.42 -17.98
C ILE A 302 -4.25 14.47 -19.50
N LYS A 303 -4.14 13.31 -20.15
CA LYS A 303 -4.51 13.10 -21.55
C LYS A 303 -5.44 11.91 -21.69
N HIS A 304 -6.57 12.12 -22.40
CA HIS A 304 -7.54 11.07 -22.71
C HIS A 304 -7.17 10.23 -23.94
N SER A 305 -6.32 10.77 -24.83
CA SER A 305 -5.79 10.06 -26.00
C SER A 305 -4.39 10.56 -26.36
N SER A 306 -3.66 9.81 -27.18
CA SER A 306 -2.32 10.21 -27.67
C SER A 306 -2.32 11.59 -28.34
N ASP A 307 -3.38 11.93 -29.05
CA ASP A 307 -3.50 13.14 -29.87
C ASP A 307 -4.29 14.25 -29.18
N SER A 308 -4.89 13.98 -28.01
CA SER A 308 -5.62 15.03 -27.28
C SER A 308 -4.67 16.04 -26.65
N PRO A 309 -5.09 17.33 -26.54
CA PRO A 309 -4.37 18.26 -25.70
C PRO A 309 -4.38 17.78 -24.25
N ALA A 310 -3.35 18.15 -23.50
CA ALA A 310 -3.35 17.95 -22.07
C ALA A 310 -4.41 18.85 -21.40
N LEU A 311 -5.09 18.33 -20.41
CA LEU A 311 -6.12 19.01 -19.63
C LEU A 311 -5.72 19.03 -18.15
N ASP A 312 -5.92 20.17 -17.51
CA ASP A 312 -5.74 20.28 -16.06
C ASP A 312 -7.06 19.95 -15.34
N THR A 313 -6.98 19.05 -14.39
CA THR A 313 -8.10 18.60 -13.56
C THR A 313 -7.70 18.65 -12.09
N VAL A 314 -8.49 19.37 -11.30
CA VAL A 314 -8.23 19.47 -9.84
C VAL A 314 -9.10 18.48 -9.09
N LEU A 315 -8.47 17.62 -8.31
CA LEU A 315 -9.13 16.71 -7.39
C LEU A 315 -8.86 17.16 -5.95
N THR A 316 -9.91 17.23 -5.15
CA THR A 316 -9.75 17.44 -3.70
C THR A 316 -9.75 16.10 -3.01
N ALA A 317 -8.64 15.76 -2.36
CA ALA A 317 -8.51 14.52 -1.63
C ALA A 317 -9.54 14.43 -0.49
N THR A 318 -10.32 13.39 -0.51
CA THR A 318 -11.35 13.17 0.52
C THR A 318 -10.78 12.35 1.67
N ARG A 319 -11.54 12.21 2.75
CA ARG A 319 -11.28 11.16 3.73
C ARG A 319 -11.25 9.81 3.01
N THR A 320 -10.36 8.93 3.43
CA THR A 320 -10.32 7.55 2.92
C THR A 320 -11.75 6.94 2.88
N VAL A 321 -12.17 6.58 1.70
CA VAL A 321 -13.50 6.00 1.47
C VAL A 321 -13.61 4.69 2.25
N SER A 322 -14.62 4.56 3.10
CA SER A 322 -14.82 3.33 3.85
C SER A 322 -15.13 2.17 2.91
N LEU A 323 -14.84 0.94 3.35
CA LEU A 323 -15.17 -0.26 2.58
C LEU A 323 -16.66 -0.35 2.26
N GLN A 324 -17.50 0.06 3.19
CA GLN A 324 -18.93 0.11 3.03
C GLN A 324 -19.34 1.10 1.95
N ASP A 325 -18.83 2.34 2.04
CA ASP A 325 -19.14 3.38 1.06
C ASP A 325 -18.62 3.02 -0.34
N SER A 326 -17.44 2.39 -0.45
CA SER A 326 -16.91 1.92 -1.72
C SER A 326 -17.80 0.84 -2.37
N VAL A 327 -18.31 -0.11 -1.58
CA VAL A 327 -19.25 -1.13 -2.05
C VAL A 327 -20.56 -0.47 -2.53
N LEU A 328 -21.13 0.43 -1.72
CA LEU A 328 -22.39 1.11 -2.06
C LEU A 328 -22.23 2.02 -3.29
N SER A 329 -21.11 2.71 -3.42
CA SER A 329 -20.84 3.60 -4.57
C SER A 329 -20.68 2.84 -5.89
N SER A 330 -20.27 1.56 -5.84
CA SER A 330 -20.16 0.73 -7.04
C SER A 330 -21.45 0.03 -7.43
N ALA A 331 -22.43 -0.02 -6.52
CA ALA A 331 -23.64 -0.82 -6.71
C ALA A 331 -24.58 -0.18 -7.74
N GLU A 332 -24.82 -0.86 -8.87
CA GLU A 332 -25.72 -0.38 -9.94
C GLU A 332 -26.51 -1.52 -10.57
N ILE A 333 -27.59 -1.19 -11.25
CA ILE A 333 -28.30 -2.08 -12.17
C ILE A 333 -27.87 -1.71 -13.58
N ILE A 334 -27.41 -2.70 -14.32
CA ILE A 334 -27.05 -2.58 -15.73
C ILE A 334 -28.16 -3.21 -16.56
N GLU A 335 -28.85 -2.40 -17.34
CA GLU A 335 -29.92 -2.84 -18.22
C GLU A 335 -29.37 -3.15 -19.62
N THR A 336 -29.66 -4.32 -20.13
CA THR A 336 -29.32 -4.71 -21.50
C THR A 336 -30.24 -5.83 -22.02
N ASN A 337 -30.71 -5.75 -23.26
CA ASN A 337 -31.56 -6.76 -23.92
C ASN A 337 -32.75 -7.23 -23.06
N ASP A 338 -33.50 -6.28 -22.49
CA ASP A 338 -34.64 -6.54 -21.59
C ASP A 338 -34.29 -7.33 -20.31
N ARG A 339 -33.04 -7.29 -19.87
CA ARG A 339 -32.55 -7.89 -18.64
C ARG A 339 -31.91 -6.88 -17.72
N GLU A 340 -31.95 -7.17 -16.43
CA GLU A 340 -31.37 -6.37 -15.38
C GLU A 340 -30.24 -7.13 -14.68
N PHE A 341 -29.02 -6.66 -14.78
CA PHE A 341 -27.87 -7.24 -14.10
C PHE A 341 -27.43 -6.40 -12.92
N ALA A 342 -27.37 -7.02 -11.74
CA ALA A 342 -26.76 -6.41 -10.58
C ALA A 342 -25.23 -6.31 -10.78
N TYR A 343 -24.66 -5.13 -10.66
CA TYR A 343 -23.20 -4.96 -10.61
C TYR A 343 -22.78 -4.47 -9.23
N ILE A 344 -21.72 -5.09 -8.69
CA ILE A 344 -21.11 -4.69 -7.44
C ILE A 344 -19.61 -4.96 -7.46
N ARG A 345 -18.84 -3.99 -7.02
CA ARG A 345 -17.40 -4.13 -6.88
C ARG A 345 -16.97 -4.26 -5.43
N LEU A 346 -16.31 -5.34 -5.11
CA LEU A 346 -15.69 -5.56 -3.82
C LEU A 346 -14.22 -5.09 -3.89
N TRP A 347 -13.98 -3.78 -3.84
CA TRP A 347 -12.66 -3.16 -3.97
C TRP A 347 -11.59 -3.83 -3.10
N ASN A 348 -11.88 -4.09 -1.84
CA ASN A 348 -11.12 -4.98 -0.98
C ASN A 348 -12.03 -5.70 0.00
N LEU A 349 -11.55 -6.78 0.59
CA LEU A 349 -12.28 -7.60 1.55
C LEU A 349 -11.64 -7.57 2.95
N MET A 350 -11.18 -6.41 3.41
CA MET A 350 -10.56 -6.27 4.74
C MET A 350 -11.54 -6.43 5.90
N SER A 351 -12.85 -6.43 5.64
CA SER A 351 -13.90 -6.57 6.65
C SER A 351 -15.12 -7.33 6.12
N VAL A 352 -15.74 -8.09 6.99
CA VAL A 352 -17.05 -8.73 6.72
C VAL A 352 -18.18 -7.73 6.44
N ARG A 353 -17.98 -6.44 6.71
CA ARG A 353 -18.96 -5.39 6.39
C ARG A 353 -19.28 -5.34 4.90
N ALA A 354 -18.33 -5.59 4.02
CA ALA A 354 -18.57 -5.70 2.58
C ALA A 354 -19.67 -6.74 2.27
N ASN A 355 -19.63 -7.91 2.92
CA ASN A 355 -20.64 -8.94 2.76
C ASN A 355 -22.00 -8.54 3.37
N ILE A 356 -22.01 -7.77 4.45
CA ILE A 356 -23.27 -7.28 5.05
C ILE A 356 -23.98 -6.36 4.04
N GLU A 357 -23.25 -5.45 3.41
CA GLU A 357 -23.82 -4.56 2.39
C GLU A 357 -24.24 -5.31 1.13
N LEU A 358 -23.42 -6.27 0.66
CA LEU A 358 -23.79 -7.16 -0.43
C LEU A 358 -25.15 -7.85 -0.15
N LYS A 359 -25.35 -8.44 1.03
CA LYS A 359 -26.62 -9.08 1.42
C LYS A 359 -27.79 -8.14 1.41
N LYS A 360 -27.62 -6.90 1.91
CA LYS A 360 -28.69 -5.90 1.88
C LYS A 360 -29.06 -5.53 0.45
N LEU A 361 -28.05 -5.30 -0.41
CA LEU A 361 -28.28 -4.97 -1.81
C LEU A 361 -29.00 -6.11 -2.56
N LEU A 362 -28.61 -7.36 -2.33
CA LEU A 362 -29.25 -8.54 -2.90
C LEU A 362 -30.71 -8.71 -2.43
N ALA A 363 -31.02 -8.31 -1.21
CA ALA A 363 -32.38 -8.39 -0.66
C ALA A 363 -33.30 -7.22 -1.07
N ASP A 364 -32.71 -6.10 -1.56
CA ASP A 364 -33.44 -4.85 -1.87
C ASP A 364 -33.20 -4.44 -3.33
N LYS A 365 -32.14 -3.66 -3.60
CA LYS A 365 -31.89 -3.07 -4.92
C LYS A 365 -31.72 -4.11 -6.04
N PHE A 366 -31.15 -5.27 -5.73
CA PHE A 366 -30.82 -6.35 -6.68
C PHE A 366 -31.79 -7.54 -6.62
N ALA A 367 -32.92 -7.40 -5.89
CA ALA A 367 -33.82 -8.52 -5.63
C ALA A 367 -34.44 -9.16 -6.89
N ASN A 368 -34.55 -8.40 -7.97
CA ASN A 368 -35.16 -8.87 -9.24
C ASN A 368 -34.11 -8.96 -10.37
N SER A 369 -32.84 -8.90 -10.07
CA SER A 369 -31.79 -8.99 -11.12
C SER A 369 -31.69 -10.40 -11.69
N ASP A 370 -31.51 -10.49 -13.00
CA ASP A 370 -31.37 -11.76 -13.73
C ASP A 370 -30.01 -12.43 -13.50
N ALA A 371 -28.97 -11.64 -13.21
CA ALA A 371 -27.64 -12.12 -12.88
C ALA A 371 -26.88 -11.13 -11.98
N LEU A 372 -25.82 -11.62 -11.33
CA LEU A 372 -24.89 -10.81 -10.55
C LEU A 372 -23.52 -10.72 -11.26
N LEU A 373 -23.06 -9.51 -11.56
CA LEU A 373 -21.70 -9.19 -11.97
C LEU A 373 -20.90 -8.83 -10.71
N LEU A 374 -20.07 -9.77 -10.24
CA LEU A 374 -19.28 -9.63 -9.01
C LEU A 374 -17.85 -9.24 -9.36
N ASP A 375 -17.51 -7.97 -9.24
CA ASP A 375 -16.19 -7.46 -9.54
C ASP A 375 -15.23 -7.67 -8.36
N LEU A 376 -14.26 -8.56 -8.56
CA LEU A 376 -13.21 -8.90 -7.60
C LEU A 376 -11.87 -8.26 -7.92
N ARG A 377 -11.79 -7.43 -8.95
CA ARG A 377 -10.53 -6.78 -9.34
C ARG A 377 -9.90 -6.00 -8.18
N GLY A 378 -8.57 -5.92 -8.18
CA GLY A 378 -7.77 -5.17 -7.21
C GLY A 378 -7.48 -5.93 -5.92
N ARG A 379 -7.26 -5.19 -4.84
CA ARG A 379 -6.60 -5.64 -3.62
C ARG A 379 -7.32 -6.75 -2.85
N GLY A 380 -6.56 -7.48 -2.03
CA GLY A 380 -6.99 -8.62 -1.25
C GLY A 380 -7.94 -8.34 -0.07
N GLY A 381 -7.82 -9.09 1.00
CA GLY A 381 -8.73 -8.98 2.14
C GLY A 381 -8.39 -9.94 3.29
N THR A 382 -9.39 -10.29 4.08
CA THR A 382 -9.29 -11.25 5.18
C THR A 382 -10.01 -12.54 4.83
N LEU A 383 -9.52 -13.66 5.36
CA LEU A 383 -10.17 -14.96 5.17
C LEU A 383 -11.63 -14.97 5.66
N SER A 384 -11.94 -14.31 6.78
CA SER A 384 -13.29 -14.24 7.31
C SER A 384 -14.28 -13.55 6.35
N ALA A 385 -13.82 -12.47 5.67
CA ALA A 385 -14.63 -11.77 4.68
C ALA A 385 -14.85 -12.63 3.43
N VAL A 386 -13.80 -13.32 2.96
CA VAL A 386 -13.87 -14.27 1.83
C VAL A 386 -14.93 -15.35 2.08
N LEU A 387 -14.84 -16.05 3.22
CA LEU A 387 -15.77 -17.12 3.57
C LEU A 387 -17.21 -16.61 3.72
N ALA A 388 -17.39 -15.37 4.19
CA ALA A 388 -18.70 -14.76 4.30
C ALA A 388 -19.31 -14.44 2.93
N VAL A 389 -18.51 -13.87 2.00
CA VAL A 389 -18.95 -13.59 0.63
C VAL A 389 -19.26 -14.87 -0.13
N GLU A 390 -18.34 -15.86 -0.08
CA GLU A 390 -18.56 -17.15 -0.73
C GLU A 390 -19.88 -17.80 -0.30
N LYS A 391 -20.15 -17.80 1.03
CA LYS A 391 -21.41 -18.33 1.54
C LYS A 391 -22.62 -17.60 0.94
N THR A 392 -22.55 -16.28 0.83
CA THR A 392 -23.64 -15.48 0.25
C THR A 392 -23.86 -15.81 -1.23
N ILE A 393 -22.77 -15.89 -2.01
CA ILE A 393 -22.85 -16.20 -3.45
C ILE A 393 -23.38 -17.61 -3.69
N ARG A 394 -22.95 -18.58 -2.90
CA ARG A 394 -23.44 -19.98 -3.01
C ARG A 394 -24.95 -20.12 -2.77
N GLU A 395 -25.54 -19.21 -2.00
CA GLU A 395 -26.98 -19.23 -1.66
C GLU A 395 -27.85 -18.55 -2.72
N LEU A 396 -27.26 -18.04 -3.84
CA LEU A 396 -27.99 -17.39 -4.92
C LEU A 396 -28.48 -18.43 -5.94
N ASP A 397 -29.70 -18.24 -6.39
CA ASP A 397 -30.33 -19.04 -7.46
C ASP A 397 -30.11 -18.43 -8.86
N ILE A 398 -29.46 -17.25 -8.97
CA ILE A 398 -29.17 -16.58 -10.23
C ILE A 398 -27.71 -16.81 -10.67
N PRO A 399 -27.42 -16.73 -11.98
CA PRO A 399 -26.05 -16.77 -12.48
C PRO A 399 -25.16 -15.66 -11.90
N VAL A 400 -23.90 -15.97 -11.64
CA VAL A 400 -22.89 -15.03 -11.17
C VAL A 400 -21.69 -15.01 -12.10
N VAL A 401 -21.38 -13.83 -12.63
CA VAL A 401 -20.14 -13.62 -13.41
C VAL A 401 -19.16 -12.86 -12.52
N ALA A 402 -18.13 -13.56 -12.04
CA ALA A 402 -17.08 -12.98 -11.23
C ALA A 402 -15.96 -12.47 -12.15
N ILE A 403 -15.51 -11.22 -11.92
CA ILE A 403 -14.46 -10.57 -12.72
C ILE A 403 -13.17 -10.55 -11.92
N THR A 404 -12.07 -11.03 -12.51
CA THR A 404 -10.73 -10.98 -11.95
C THR A 404 -9.76 -10.27 -12.89
N ASP A 405 -8.68 -9.73 -12.32
CA ASP A 405 -7.57 -9.14 -13.04
C ASP A 405 -6.24 -9.59 -12.43
N GLU A 406 -5.13 -9.19 -13.03
CA GLU A 406 -3.79 -9.44 -12.48
C GLU A 406 -3.55 -8.75 -11.12
N LEU A 407 -4.37 -7.73 -10.74
CA LEU A 407 -4.33 -7.07 -9.43
C LEU A 407 -5.14 -7.81 -8.36
N THR A 408 -5.97 -8.76 -8.75
CA THR A 408 -6.71 -9.60 -7.82
C THR A 408 -5.74 -10.48 -7.06
N ARG A 409 -5.60 -10.24 -5.74
CA ARG A 409 -4.54 -10.86 -4.92
C ARG A 409 -5.03 -11.32 -3.56
N SER A 410 -4.18 -12.12 -2.90
CA SER A 410 -4.31 -12.53 -1.50
C SER A 410 -5.66 -13.26 -1.25
N ALA A 411 -6.40 -12.83 -0.23
CA ALA A 411 -7.66 -13.45 0.13
C ALA A 411 -8.70 -13.49 -1.01
N LYS A 412 -8.66 -12.56 -1.96
CA LYS A 412 -9.54 -12.61 -3.13
C LYS A 412 -9.20 -13.74 -4.10
N GLU A 413 -7.96 -14.18 -4.16
CA GLU A 413 -7.58 -15.35 -4.94
C GLU A 413 -8.18 -16.62 -4.34
N LEU A 414 -8.19 -16.73 -3.00
CA LEU A 414 -8.91 -17.79 -2.32
C LEU A 414 -10.42 -17.75 -2.65
N LEU A 415 -11.01 -16.53 -2.69
CA LEU A 415 -12.41 -16.38 -3.08
C LEU A 415 -12.62 -16.82 -4.54
N SER A 416 -11.84 -16.32 -5.47
CA SER A 416 -11.93 -16.65 -6.89
C SER A 416 -11.81 -18.16 -7.12
N PHE A 417 -10.84 -18.83 -6.48
CA PHE A 417 -10.67 -20.27 -6.53
C PHE A 417 -11.91 -21.03 -6.04
N ARG A 418 -12.47 -20.59 -4.91
CA ARG A 418 -13.63 -21.24 -4.29
C ARG A 418 -14.90 -21.01 -5.10
N LEU A 419 -15.11 -19.81 -5.65
CA LEU A 419 -16.25 -19.46 -6.47
C LEU A 419 -16.33 -20.31 -7.74
N LYS A 420 -15.20 -20.63 -8.38
CA LYS A 420 -15.16 -21.54 -9.55
C LYS A 420 -15.72 -22.94 -9.27
N LYS A 421 -15.92 -23.35 -8.02
CA LYS A 421 -16.51 -24.63 -7.65
C LYS A 421 -18.03 -24.63 -7.64
N HIS A 422 -18.67 -23.45 -7.74
CA HIS A 422 -20.11 -23.32 -7.68
C HIS A 422 -20.70 -23.33 -9.10
N ALA A 423 -21.73 -24.15 -9.33
CA ALA A 423 -22.29 -24.38 -10.67
C ALA A 423 -22.93 -23.12 -11.30
N ASN A 424 -23.40 -22.19 -10.45
CA ASN A 424 -23.97 -20.92 -10.89
C ASN A 424 -22.95 -19.79 -11.04
N VAL A 425 -21.64 -20.06 -10.92
CA VAL A 425 -20.58 -19.05 -11.01
C VAL A 425 -19.64 -19.35 -12.15
N ILE A 426 -19.33 -18.33 -12.95
CA ILE A 426 -18.24 -18.32 -13.91
C ILE A 426 -17.27 -17.19 -13.59
N VAL A 427 -15.98 -17.47 -13.61
CA VAL A 427 -14.90 -16.47 -13.40
C VAL A 427 -14.32 -16.10 -14.75
N ILE A 428 -14.31 -14.80 -15.05
CA ILE A 428 -13.77 -14.27 -16.31
C ILE A 428 -12.72 -13.18 -16.04
N GLY A 429 -11.92 -12.88 -17.05
CA GLY A 429 -10.91 -11.83 -16.97
C GLY A 429 -9.49 -12.34 -17.05
N GLU A 430 -8.61 -11.82 -16.25
CA GLU A 430 -7.21 -12.20 -16.23
C GLU A 430 -6.91 -13.18 -15.09
N ARG A 431 -5.81 -13.92 -15.25
CA ARG A 431 -5.27 -14.75 -14.17
C ARG A 431 -4.89 -13.85 -13.00
N THR A 432 -5.26 -14.26 -11.79
CA THR A 432 -4.97 -13.51 -10.59
C THR A 432 -3.46 -13.48 -10.27
N CYS A 433 -3.05 -12.61 -9.37
CA CYS A 433 -1.66 -12.28 -9.07
C CYS A 433 -0.77 -13.48 -8.70
N GLY A 434 -1.29 -14.44 -7.94
CA GLY A 434 -0.49 -15.50 -7.33
C GLY A 434 0.25 -15.03 -6.07
N ALA A 435 -0.35 -14.12 -5.32
CA ALA A 435 0.23 -13.53 -4.13
C ALA A 435 -0.69 -13.79 -2.92
N VAL A 436 -0.64 -14.99 -2.37
CA VAL A 436 -1.58 -15.45 -1.33
C VAL A 436 -0.98 -15.61 0.07
N THR A 437 0.34 -15.55 0.20
CA THR A 437 1.02 -15.61 1.51
C THR A 437 0.46 -14.54 2.44
N ALA A 438 -0.01 -14.91 3.63
CA ALA A 438 -0.54 -13.91 4.55
C ALA A 438 0.58 -13.04 5.10
N ALA A 439 0.36 -11.73 5.18
CA ALA A 439 1.37 -10.76 5.57
C ALA A 439 1.09 -10.07 6.91
N ARG A 440 2.13 -9.51 7.47
CA ARG A 440 2.10 -8.53 8.56
C ARG A 440 3.10 -7.41 8.30
N PHE A 441 2.87 -6.29 8.95
CA PHE A 441 3.77 -5.15 8.90
C PHE A 441 4.56 -4.99 10.20
N THR A 442 5.77 -4.45 10.09
CA THR A 442 6.53 -3.90 11.22
C THR A 442 7.08 -2.54 10.83
N THR A 443 6.93 -1.56 11.73
CA THR A 443 7.52 -0.23 11.53
C THR A 443 9.02 -0.31 11.69
N LEU A 444 9.73 0.35 10.79
CA LEU A 444 11.17 0.46 10.76
C LEU A 444 11.66 1.73 11.50
N PRO A 445 12.93 1.82 11.86
CA PRO A 445 13.47 2.97 12.61
C PRO A 445 13.28 4.33 11.93
N SER A 446 13.29 4.38 10.60
CA SER A 446 13.07 5.62 9.84
C SER A 446 11.60 6.08 9.78
N GLY A 447 10.66 5.21 10.22
CA GLY A 447 9.22 5.39 10.05
C GLY A 447 8.66 4.69 8.80
N ASN A 448 9.51 4.15 7.92
CA ASN A 448 9.12 3.22 6.88
C ASN A 448 8.56 1.91 7.50
N ALA A 449 8.08 0.99 6.69
CA ALA A 449 7.61 -0.30 7.18
C ALA A 449 8.21 -1.46 6.36
N LEU A 450 8.29 -2.63 6.98
CA LEU A 450 8.54 -3.88 6.29
C LEU A 450 7.25 -4.71 6.34
N MET A 451 6.76 -5.10 5.18
CA MET A 451 5.77 -6.16 5.01
C MET A 451 6.51 -7.49 4.88
N PHE A 452 6.05 -8.54 5.55
CA PHE A 452 6.70 -9.85 5.49
C PHE A 452 5.74 -10.98 5.85
N PRO A 453 6.02 -12.24 5.42
CA PRO A 453 5.13 -13.37 5.60
C PRO A 453 4.81 -13.67 7.06
N ALA A 454 3.53 -13.92 7.35
CA ALA A 454 3.01 -14.32 8.65
C ALA A 454 2.45 -15.75 8.64
N GLN A 455 2.02 -16.24 7.47
CA GLN A 455 1.49 -17.57 7.25
C GLN A 455 1.90 -18.06 5.85
N SER A 456 2.35 -19.29 5.74
CA SER A 456 2.78 -19.82 4.45
C SER A 456 1.60 -20.16 3.54
N SER A 457 1.87 -20.29 2.24
CA SER A 457 0.90 -20.70 1.22
C SER A 457 0.40 -22.13 1.47
N GLU A 458 1.25 -23.03 1.98
CA GLU A 458 0.87 -24.42 2.34
C GLU A 458 -0.17 -24.43 3.47
N ALA A 459 0.00 -23.55 4.49
CA ALA A 459 -0.98 -23.40 5.55
C ALA A 459 -2.34 -22.89 5.04
N LEU A 460 -2.34 -22.11 3.95
CA LEU A 460 -3.54 -21.59 3.30
C LEU A 460 -4.15 -22.56 2.29
N SER A 461 -3.38 -23.54 1.77
CA SER A 461 -3.86 -24.51 0.78
C SER A 461 -5.03 -25.37 1.25
N ARG A 462 -5.23 -25.49 2.56
CA ARG A 462 -6.44 -26.11 3.14
C ARG A 462 -7.75 -25.47 2.71
N TYR A 463 -7.71 -24.19 2.27
CA TYR A 463 -8.88 -23.47 1.75
C TYR A 463 -9.03 -23.59 0.23
N THR A 464 -8.05 -24.21 -0.44
CA THR A 464 -7.98 -24.42 -1.87
C THR A 464 -7.77 -25.89 -2.22
N GLU A 465 -8.23 -26.80 -1.35
CA GLU A 465 -8.19 -28.27 -1.56
C GLU A 465 -6.76 -28.80 -1.82
N GLY A 466 -5.77 -28.20 -1.20
CA GLY A 466 -4.37 -28.56 -1.36
C GLY A 466 -3.66 -27.88 -2.54
N VAL A 467 -4.36 -27.07 -3.34
CA VAL A 467 -3.74 -26.32 -4.45
C VAL A 467 -2.96 -25.13 -3.91
N ILE A 468 -1.70 -25.02 -4.31
CA ILE A 468 -0.84 -23.88 -4.00
C ILE A 468 -1.08 -22.77 -5.02
N LEU A 469 -1.63 -21.65 -4.58
CA LEU A 469 -1.88 -20.50 -5.43
C LEU A 469 -0.70 -19.52 -5.47
N GLU A 470 0.20 -19.54 -4.47
CA GLU A 470 1.40 -18.71 -4.45
C GLU A 470 2.24 -18.94 -5.70
N GLY A 471 2.60 -17.85 -6.41
CA GLY A 471 3.29 -17.88 -7.69
C GLY A 471 2.45 -18.33 -8.90
N ASN A 472 1.29 -18.98 -8.68
CA ASN A 472 0.46 -19.55 -9.73
C ASN A 472 -0.78 -18.71 -10.05
N GLY A 473 -1.41 -18.13 -9.01
CA GLY A 473 -2.70 -17.47 -9.17
C GLY A 473 -3.85 -18.41 -9.47
N VAL A 474 -4.98 -17.83 -9.84
CA VAL A 474 -6.19 -18.54 -10.27
C VAL A 474 -6.45 -18.19 -11.72
N GLU A 475 -6.42 -19.20 -12.59
CA GLU A 475 -6.83 -19.03 -13.98
C GLU A 475 -8.36 -18.83 -14.03
N PRO A 476 -8.86 -17.80 -14.75
CA PRO A 476 -10.28 -17.65 -14.99
C PRO A 476 -10.84 -18.80 -15.86
N ASP A 477 -12.15 -18.98 -15.87
CA ASP A 477 -12.80 -19.93 -16.79
C ASP A 477 -12.76 -19.43 -18.23
N LYS A 478 -12.77 -18.10 -18.41
CA LYS A 478 -12.57 -17.43 -19.69
C LYS A 478 -11.55 -16.31 -19.54
N SER A 479 -10.37 -16.48 -20.13
CA SER A 479 -9.33 -15.47 -20.16
C SER A 479 -9.70 -14.33 -21.10
N ILE A 480 -9.55 -13.10 -20.60
CA ILE A 480 -9.76 -11.84 -21.33
C ILE A 480 -8.69 -10.87 -20.86
N ASN A 481 -7.87 -10.36 -21.75
CA ASN A 481 -6.86 -9.36 -21.46
C ASN A 481 -7.44 -7.97 -21.71
N PHE A 482 -7.16 -7.05 -20.78
CA PHE A 482 -7.79 -5.74 -20.91
C PHE A 482 -6.95 -4.61 -20.36
N TYR A 483 -5.85 -4.31 -20.34
CA TYR A 483 -5.33 -2.99 -20.03
C TYR A 483 -4.85 -2.29 -21.30
N GLU A 484 -5.66 -1.38 -21.82
CA GLU A 484 -5.31 -0.56 -22.97
C GLU A 484 -5.13 0.90 -22.53
N PRO A 485 -3.91 1.45 -22.61
CA PRO A 485 -3.71 2.89 -22.55
C PRO A 485 -4.62 3.61 -23.55
N PHE A 486 -5.15 4.76 -23.12
CA PHE A 486 -6.05 5.57 -23.95
C PHE A 486 -7.36 4.88 -24.38
N CYS A 487 -7.89 4.02 -23.55
CA CYS A 487 -9.16 3.32 -23.83
C CYS A 487 -10.42 4.21 -23.63
N ASN A 488 -10.25 5.49 -23.28
CA ASN A 488 -11.31 6.45 -23.08
C ASN A 488 -12.40 5.99 -22.10
N GLY A 489 -11.96 5.42 -20.96
CA GLY A 489 -12.84 4.93 -19.91
C GLY A 489 -13.55 3.62 -20.21
N ARG A 490 -13.28 2.98 -21.35
CA ARG A 490 -13.89 1.69 -21.70
C ARG A 490 -13.35 0.59 -20.77
N ASP A 491 -14.24 -0.04 -20.05
CA ASP A 491 -13.94 -1.22 -19.22
C ASP A 491 -14.29 -2.50 -20.00
N GLY A 492 -13.33 -3.06 -20.74
CA GLY A 492 -13.54 -4.24 -21.56
C GLY A 492 -13.78 -5.52 -20.76
N LEU A 493 -13.28 -5.60 -19.52
CA LEU A 493 -13.60 -6.73 -18.64
C LEU A 493 -15.05 -6.67 -18.18
N LEU A 494 -15.54 -5.51 -17.78
CA LEU A 494 -16.95 -5.34 -17.42
C LEU A 494 -17.86 -5.57 -18.64
N GLN A 495 -17.49 -5.05 -19.81
CA GLN A 495 -18.25 -5.28 -21.04
C GLN A 495 -18.36 -6.78 -21.34
N SER A 496 -17.24 -7.51 -21.22
CA SER A 496 -17.23 -8.97 -21.44
C SER A 496 -18.02 -9.74 -20.38
N ALA A 497 -18.09 -9.21 -19.15
CA ALA A 497 -18.93 -9.77 -18.08
C ALA A 497 -20.43 -9.61 -18.39
N ILE A 498 -20.81 -8.46 -18.92
CA ILE A 498 -22.20 -8.19 -19.35
C ILE A 498 -22.58 -9.16 -20.48
N GLU A 499 -21.74 -9.29 -21.52
CA GLU A 499 -21.96 -10.23 -22.64
C GLU A 499 -22.08 -11.67 -22.13
N ARG A 500 -21.27 -12.06 -21.15
CA ARG A 500 -21.33 -13.38 -20.56
C ARG A 500 -22.62 -13.60 -19.75
N ALA A 501 -23.04 -12.60 -18.97
CA ALA A 501 -24.30 -12.68 -18.21
C ALA A 501 -25.52 -12.83 -19.13
N VAL A 502 -25.52 -12.17 -20.29
CA VAL A 502 -26.57 -12.39 -21.32
C VAL A 502 -26.62 -13.87 -21.72
N ILE A 503 -25.47 -14.48 -22.01
CA ILE A 503 -25.39 -15.88 -22.40
C ILE A 503 -25.90 -16.79 -21.28
N GLU A 504 -25.44 -16.61 -20.06
CA GLU A 504 -25.81 -17.46 -18.90
C GLU A 504 -27.31 -17.41 -18.63
N THR A 505 -27.92 -16.24 -18.81
CA THR A 505 -29.37 -16.06 -18.58
C THR A 505 -30.24 -16.53 -19.77
N GLU A 506 -29.67 -16.72 -20.96
CA GLU A 506 -30.40 -17.30 -22.10
C GLU A 506 -30.59 -18.82 -21.98
N PHE A 507 -29.66 -19.51 -21.32
CA PHE A 507 -29.72 -20.96 -21.16
C PHE A 507 -30.58 -21.43 -19.98
N ASP A 508 -30.92 -20.55 -19.05
CA ASP A 508 -31.80 -20.83 -17.90
C ASP A 508 -33.31 -20.63 -18.20
N LEU A 509 -33.68 -20.38 -19.45
CA LEU A 509 -35.08 -20.36 -19.85
C LEU A 509 -35.61 -21.81 -19.94
N PRO A 510 -36.73 -22.16 -19.23
CA PRO A 510 -37.24 -23.51 -19.14
C PRO A 510 -37.75 -24.08 -20.47
#